data_ae124b1852331a2e4e9ec11703ad4a42
#
_entry.id   ae124b1852331a2e4e9ec11703ad4a42
#
_cell.length_a   1.000
_cell.length_b   1.000
_cell.length_c   1.000
_cell.angle_alpha   90.00
_cell.angle_beta   90.00
_cell.angle_gamma   90.00
#
_symmetry.space_group_name_H-M   'P 1'
#
loop_
_entity.id
_entity.type
_entity.pdbx_description
1 polymer ?
#
loop_
_entity_poly.entity_id
_entity_poly.type
_entity_poly.pdbx_seq_one_letter_code
_entity_poly.pdbx_strand_id
1 'polypeptide(L)'
;ADKIADTVYHNGKIYTVTETAAEAREGNDARTVDVVATLNGKIIFAGSKADAESKGFLSVANVNKIVDLRGKTMLPGFVDGHGHFPQQGESDLYKVNLNSPLLDGTVNSMDKLIEALANKAKVTPPGQPIVGDNYDDTQLLEQVHPTRYDLDKASTEHPILVRHISGHMSVANSAALDLYGIDENNQTEGLVKDKDGKPTGLLLEGDAMALVPLKVKSNPLQNVSRADQVYAAAGVTTGDSGTTPLVQDVPVFQKALLKNRLNIRLAYHPMGYYGASVDMFGWMNRAALGWTDDGTPDRYTDGSNALPGGSDITSLPVVMYSKPGQGIPYEQIDPS
;
A
#
# COMPACT_ATOMS: atom_id res chain seq x y z
N ALA A 1 -31.44 -6.37 -27.69
CA ALA A 1 -31.97 -5.92 -26.40
C ALA A 1 -30.79 -5.62 -25.47
N ASP A 2 -30.89 -4.55 -24.71
CA ASP A 2 -29.87 -4.21 -23.72
C ASP A 2 -29.86 -5.28 -22.64
N LYS A 3 -28.63 -5.62 -22.20
CA LYS A 3 -28.44 -6.59 -21.13
C LYS A 3 -28.89 -6.00 -19.80
N ILE A 4 -29.55 -6.81 -18.97
CA ILE A 4 -30.03 -6.37 -17.64
C ILE A 4 -28.96 -6.43 -16.57
N ALA A 5 -27.84 -7.13 -16.82
CA ALA A 5 -26.69 -7.17 -15.92
C ALA A 5 -25.40 -7.39 -16.71
N ASP A 6 -24.29 -6.88 -16.17
CA ASP A 6 -22.94 -7.12 -16.69
C ASP A 6 -22.43 -8.49 -16.26
N THR A 7 -22.50 -8.76 -14.97
CA THR A 7 -22.02 -10.04 -14.40
C THR A 7 -22.99 -10.53 -13.34
N VAL A 8 -23.26 -11.82 -13.39
CA VAL A 8 -24.06 -12.53 -12.38
C VAL A 8 -23.21 -13.64 -11.78
N TYR A 9 -23.12 -13.68 -10.45
CA TYR A 9 -22.42 -14.70 -9.67
C TYR A 9 -23.45 -15.59 -9.00
N HIS A 10 -23.25 -16.92 -9.07
CA HIS A 10 -24.14 -17.91 -8.47
C HIS A 10 -23.41 -19.21 -8.11
N ASN A 11 -24.15 -20.15 -7.50
CA ASN A 11 -23.64 -21.48 -7.15
C ASN A 11 -22.41 -21.43 -6.21
N GLY A 12 -22.51 -20.60 -5.18
CA GLY A 12 -21.50 -20.47 -4.12
C GLY A 12 -22.11 -19.93 -2.84
N LYS A 13 -21.31 -19.84 -1.79
CA LYS A 13 -21.69 -19.18 -0.55
C LYS A 13 -21.31 -17.71 -0.62
N ILE A 14 -22.28 -16.84 -0.82
CA ILE A 14 -22.05 -15.40 -1.03
C ILE A 14 -22.46 -14.64 0.23
N TYR A 15 -21.49 -14.05 0.93
CA TYR A 15 -21.71 -13.21 2.09
C TYR A 15 -21.94 -11.75 1.67
N THR A 16 -22.95 -11.11 2.26
CA THR A 16 -23.29 -9.73 1.92
C THR A 16 -22.67 -8.71 2.87
N VAL A 17 -22.30 -9.13 4.07
CA VAL A 17 -21.76 -8.26 5.15
C VAL A 17 -22.70 -7.06 5.36
N THR A 18 -24.01 -7.35 5.45
CA THR A 18 -25.06 -6.33 5.65
C THR A 18 -25.61 -6.33 7.07
N GLU A 19 -25.03 -7.13 7.97
CA GLU A 19 -25.37 -7.18 9.38
C GLU A 19 -24.99 -5.87 10.07
N THR A 20 -25.85 -5.42 10.97
CA THR A 20 -25.49 -4.33 11.88
C THR A 20 -24.46 -4.82 12.91
N ALA A 21 -23.72 -3.89 13.52
CA ALA A 21 -22.78 -4.24 14.59
C ALA A 21 -23.48 -4.93 15.79
N ALA A 22 -24.76 -4.66 16.03
CA ALA A 22 -25.55 -5.31 17.07
C ALA A 22 -25.82 -6.78 16.72
N GLU A 23 -26.30 -7.04 15.49
CA GLU A 23 -26.56 -8.40 15.01
C GLU A 23 -25.29 -9.26 15.00
N ALA A 24 -24.16 -8.71 14.61
CA ALA A 24 -22.89 -9.41 14.62
C ALA A 24 -22.42 -9.78 16.06
N ARG A 25 -22.67 -8.92 17.04
CA ARG A 25 -22.35 -9.19 18.46
C ARG A 25 -23.24 -10.26 19.09
N GLU A 26 -24.46 -10.41 18.62
CA GLU A 26 -25.40 -11.43 19.07
C GLU A 26 -25.09 -12.82 18.50
N GLY A 27 -24.05 -12.94 17.67
CA GLY A 27 -23.63 -14.22 17.09
C GLY A 27 -24.59 -14.73 16.01
N ASN A 28 -25.38 -13.85 15.41
CA ASN A 28 -26.21 -14.21 14.27
C ASN A 28 -25.31 -14.57 13.09
N ASP A 29 -25.66 -15.65 12.40
CA ASP A 29 -24.92 -16.09 11.20
C ASP A 29 -24.92 -14.99 10.15
N ALA A 30 -23.74 -14.76 9.58
CA ALA A 30 -23.56 -13.78 8.53
C ALA A 30 -24.54 -14.02 7.37
N ARG A 31 -25.22 -12.96 6.93
CA ARG A 31 -26.24 -13.04 5.88
C ARG A 31 -25.62 -13.51 4.58
N THR A 32 -26.22 -14.54 4.00
CA THR A 32 -25.78 -15.08 2.70
C THR A 32 -26.92 -14.98 1.69
N VAL A 33 -26.54 -14.92 0.42
CA VAL A 33 -27.45 -14.96 -0.72
C VAL A 33 -26.95 -15.98 -1.74
N ASP A 34 -27.86 -16.42 -2.62
CA ASP A 34 -27.52 -17.41 -3.66
C ASP A 34 -26.98 -16.75 -4.92
N VAL A 35 -27.39 -15.53 -5.21
CA VAL A 35 -27.07 -14.81 -6.45
C VAL A 35 -26.80 -13.34 -6.20
N VAL A 36 -25.75 -12.83 -6.84
CA VAL A 36 -25.44 -11.39 -6.93
C VAL A 36 -25.33 -11.02 -8.40
N ALA A 37 -26.00 -9.92 -8.80
CA ALA A 37 -25.88 -9.35 -10.14
C ALA A 37 -25.35 -7.93 -10.07
N THR A 38 -24.48 -7.57 -11.02
CA THR A 38 -23.89 -6.24 -11.15
C THR A 38 -24.21 -5.62 -12.51
N LEU A 39 -24.36 -4.29 -12.51
CA LEU A 39 -24.51 -3.48 -13.72
C LEU A 39 -23.81 -2.14 -13.51
N ASN A 40 -22.96 -1.74 -14.44
CA ASN A 40 -22.22 -0.47 -14.40
C ASN A 40 -21.48 -0.27 -13.06
N GLY A 41 -20.84 -1.34 -12.57
CA GLY A 41 -20.07 -1.31 -11.34
C GLY A 41 -20.89 -1.30 -10.03
N LYS A 42 -22.22 -1.40 -10.11
CA LYS A 42 -23.12 -1.46 -8.95
C LYS A 42 -23.73 -2.83 -8.79
N ILE A 43 -23.97 -3.25 -7.54
CA ILE A 43 -24.82 -4.40 -7.23
C ILE A 43 -26.27 -3.97 -7.45
N ILE A 44 -26.96 -4.62 -8.39
CA ILE A 44 -28.35 -4.36 -8.72
C ILE A 44 -29.29 -5.44 -8.17
N PHE A 45 -28.74 -6.58 -7.76
CA PHE A 45 -29.50 -7.67 -7.18
C PHE A 45 -28.58 -8.47 -6.22
N ALA A 46 -29.11 -8.81 -5.06
CA ALA A 46 -28.57 -9.78 -4.13
C ALA A 46 -29.74 -10.51 -3.49
N GLY A 47 -29.87 -11.83 -3.69
CA GLY A 47 -31.04 -12.54 -3.20
C GLY A 47 -31.05 -14.04 -3.53
N SER A 48 -32.24 -14.64 -3.44
CA SER A 48 -32.44 -16.06 -3.67
C SER A 48 -32.26 -16.42 -5.15
N LYS A 49 -31.96 -17.68 -5.41
CA LYS A 49 -31.87 -18.21 -6.77
C LYS A 49 -33.22 -18.12 -7.48
N ALA A 50 -34.33 -18.42 -6.79
CA ALA A 50 -35.67 -18.38 -7.36
C ALA A 50 -36.04 -16.96 -7.82
N ASP A 51 -35.73 -15.93 -7.03
CA ASP A 51 -35.99 -14.54 -7.40
C ASP A 51 -35.09 -14.13 -8.57
N ALA A 52 -33.85 -14.56 -8.60
CA ALA A 52 -32.93 -14.28 -9.71
C ALA A 52 -33.42 -14.91 -11.03
N GLU A 53 -33.91 -16.14 -10.99
CA GLU A 53 -34.52 -16.83 -12.13
C GLU A 53 -35.74 -16.09 -12.64
N SER A 54 -36.67 -15.71 -11.74
CA SER A 54 -37.88 -14.98 -12.10
C SER A 54 -37.59 -13.62 -12.75
N LYS A 55 -36.50 -12.96 -12.38
CA LYS A 55 -36.04 -11.68 -12.94
C LYS A 55 -35.13 -11.85 -14.17
N GLY A 56 -34.84 -13.07 -14.57
CA GLY A 56 -34.04 -13.36 -15.77
C GLY A 56 -32.54 -13.18 -15.62
N PHE A 57 -32.03 -13.01 -14.38
CA PHE A 57 -30.58 -12.84 -14.14
C PHE A 57 -29.75 -14.08 -14.45
N LEU A 58 -30.32 -15.27 -14.42
CA LEU A 58 -29.62 -16.53 -14.76
C LEU A 58 -29.76 -16.94 -16.24
N SER A 59 -30.30 -16.05 -17.08
CA SER A 59 -30.39 -16.26 -18.51
C SER A 59 -29.23 -15.62 -19.27
N VAL A 60 -28.49 -16.43 -20.03
CA VAL A 60 -27.39 -15.95 -20.90
C VAL A 60 -27.86 -14.98 -21.99
N ALA A 61 -29.17 -14.98 -22.31
CA ALA A 61 -29.74 -14.02 -23.24
C ALA A 61 -29.78 -12.60 -22.64
N ASN A 62 -29.91 -12.49 -21.33
CA ASN A 62 -30.16 -11.23 -20.62
C ASN A 62 -28.91 -10.61 -20.00
N VAL A 63 -27.83 -11.37 -19.80
CA VAL A 63 -26.63 -10.92 -19.09
C VAL A 63 -25.39 -11.04 -19.96
N ASN A 64 -24.38 -10.23 -19.70
CA ASN A 64 -23.13 -10.30 -20.45
C ASN A 64 -22.28 -11.49 -19.99
N LYS A 65 -22.25 -11.78 -18.68
CA LYS A 65 -21.43 -12.84 -18.10
C LYS A 65 -22.12 -13.50 -16.91
N ILE A 66 -22.12 -14.83 -16.89
CA ILE A 66 -22.53 -15.64 -15.73
C ILE A 66 -21.29 -16.36 -15.19
N VAL A 67 -21.06 -16.22 -13.90
CA VAL A 67 -19.94 -16.82 -13.17
C VAL A 67 -20.47 -17.86 -12.21
N ASP A 68 -20.17 -19.12 -12.50
CA ASP A 68 -20.41 -20.23 -11.59
C ASP A 68 -19.29 -20.29 -10.55
N LEU A 69 -19.61 -20.05 -9.29
CA LEU A 69 -18.66 -20.08 -8.19
C LEU A 69 -18.23 -21.50 -7.79
N ARG A 70 -18.91 -22.52 -8.30
CA ARG A 70 -18.59 -23.95 -8.04
C ARG A 70 -18.44 -24.28 -6.56
N GLY A 71 -19.36 -23.79 -5.76
CA GLY A 71 -19.36 -23.98 -4.30
C GLY A 71 -18.35 -23.11 -3.53
N LYS A 72 -17.59 -22.26 -4.20
CA LYS A 72 -16.63 -21.35 -3.54
C LYS A 72 -17.34 -20.25 -2.77
N THR A 73 -16.64 -19.71 -1.79
CA THR A 73 -17.09 -18.54 -1.03
C THR A 73 -16.79 -17.25 -1.81
N MET A 74 -17.76 -16.35 -1.83
CA MET A 74 -17.61 -14.99 -2.34
C MET A 74 -17.83 -14.00 -1.19
N LEU A 75 -16.93 -13.03 -1.08
CA LEU A 75 -16.96 -11.95 -0.11
C LEU A 75 -16.93 -10.61 -0.84
N PRO A 76 -17.42 -9.51 -0.22
CA PRO A 76 -17.07 -8.17 -0.66
C PRO A 76 -15.55 -8.00 -0.68
N GLY A 77 -15.05 -7.17 -1.61
CA GLY A 77 -13.62 -6.86 -1.64
C GLY A 77 -13.18 -6.17 -0.33
N PHE A 78 -11.97 -6.51 0.12
CA PHE A 78 -11.45 -5.96 1.35
C PHE A 78 -11.10 -4.48 1.19
N VAL A 79 -11.30 -3.74 2.29
CA VAL A 79 -10.87 -2.35 2.42
C VAL A 79 -9.67 -2.32 3.35
N ASP A 80 -8.54 -1.85 2.85
CA ASP A 80 -7.37 -1.57 3.65
C ASP A 80 -7.59 -0.23 4.36
N GLY A 81 -7.79 -0.28 5.66
CA GLY A 81 -8.06 0.91 6.47
C GLY A 81 -6.83 1.72 6.83
N HIS A 82 -5.63 1.17 6.68
CA HIS A 82 -4.36 1.85 6.86
C HIS A 82 -3.25 1.09 6.16
N GLY A 83 -2.76 1.62 5.05
CA GLY A 83 -1.67 1.07 4.27
C GLY A 83 -0.63 2.11 3.89
N HIS A 84 0.33 1.72 3.06
CA HIS A 84 1.37 2.59 2.52
C HIS A 84 1.51 2.39 1.01
N PHE A 85 0.36 2.34 0.33
CA PHE A 85 0.35 2.21 -1.12
C PHE A 85 1.05 3.42 -1.78
N PRO A 86 1.97 3.27 -2.73
CA PRO A 86 2.36 2.07 -3.50
C PRO A 86 3.72 1.49 -3.11
N GLN A 87 4.18 1.64 -1.87
CA GLN A 87 5.51 1.19 -1.42
C GLN A 87 5.74 -0.30 -1.69
N GLN A 88 4.70 -1.13 -1.53
CA GLN A 88 4.77 -2.57 -1.79
C GLN A 88 5.24 -2.88 -3.21
N GLY A 89 4.83 -2.05 -4.19
CA GLY A 89 5.24 -2.24 -5.57
C GLY A 89 6.72 -1.93 -5.80
N GLU A 90 7.26 -0.90 -5.16
CA GLU A 90 8.69 -0.60 -5.21
C GLU A 90 9.50 -1.71 -4.53
N SER A 91 9.08 -2.12 -3.33
CA SER A 91 9.75 -3.17 -2.57
C SER A 91 9.80 -4.48 -3.35
N ASP A 92 8.69 -4.90 -3.95
CA ASP A 92 8.61 -6.14 -4.73
C ASP A 92 9.44 -6.12 -6.02
N LEU A 93 9.50 -4.98 -6.71
CA LEU A 93 10.21 -4.89 -8.00
C LEU A 93 11.72 -4.67 -7.87
N TYR A 94 12.15 -3.92 -6.86
CA TYR A 94 13.50 -3.37 -6.86
C TYR A 94 14.32 -3.69 -5.62
N LYS A 95 13.68 -4.00 -4.50
CA LYS A 95 14.38 -4.24 -3.23
C LYS A 95 14.48 -5.73 -2.91
N VAL A 96 15.28 -6.05 -1.93
CA VAL A 96 15.38 -7.42 -1.40
C VAL A 96 14.31 -7.60 -0.34
N ASN A 97 13.47 -8.61 -0.51
CA ASN A 97 12.51 -9.01 0.52
C ASN A 97 13.25 -9.71 1.66
N LEU A 98 13.24 -9.09 2.83
CA LEU A 98 13.85 -9.62 4.05
C LEU A 98 12.79 -10.05 5.09
N ASN A 99 11.53 -10.24 4.67
CA ASN A 99 10.48 -10.72 5.54
C ASN A 99 10.83 -12.06 6.20
N SER A 100 10.39 -12.18 7.44
CA SER A 100 10.40 -13.46 8.17
C SER A 100 9.35 -14.43 7.61
N PRO A 101 9.43 -15.75 7.95
CA PRO A 101 8.42 -16.72 7.55
C PRO A 101 6.99 -16.39 8.02
N LEU A 102 6.83 -15.60 9.07
CA LEU A 102 5.51 -15.13 9.53
C LEU A 102 4.83 -14.18 8.52
N LEU A 103 5.60 -13.57 7.63
CA LEU A 103 5.15 -12.61 6.62
C LEU A 103 5.47 -13.10 5.21
N ASP A 104 5.30 -14.39 4.96
CA ASP A 104 5.56 -15.05 3.68
C ASP A 104 6.99 -14.86 3.13
N GLY A 105 7.95 -14.61 4.02
CA GLY A 105 9.37 -14.50 3.69
C GLY A 105 10.16 -15.75 4.08
N THR A 106 11.47 -15.64 4.00
CA THR A 106 12.39 -16.75 4.29
C THR A 106 13.50 -16.38 5.26
N VAL A 107 13.56 -15.12 5.69
CA VAL A 107 14.65 -14.60 6.52
C VAL A 107 14.35 -14.82 8.00
N ASN A 108 14.96 -15.83 8.56
CA ASN A 108 14.84 -16.18 9.98
C ASN A 108 16.21 -16.29 10.70
N SER A 109 17.30 -15.89 10.04
CA SER A 109 18.64 -15.85 10.63
C SER A 109 19.50 -14.82 9.91
N MET A 110 20.59 -14.43 10.55
CA MET A 110 21.58 -13.53 9.95
C MET A 110 22.15 -14.11 8.65
N ASP A 111 22.43 -15.42 8.62
CA ASP A 111 22.93 -16.09 7.42
C ASP A 111 21.94 -15.97 6.24
N LYS A 112 20.64 -16.13 6.48
CA LYS A 112 19.59 -15.98 5.45
C LYS A 112 19.46 -14.54 4.97
N LEU A 113 19.61 -13.57 5.85
CA LEU A 113 19.64 -12.16 5.52
C LEU A 113 20.83 -11.86 4.58
N ILE A 114 22.03 -12.30 4.97
CA ILE A 114 23.25 -12.13 4.17
C ILE A 114 23.12 -12.85 2.81
N GLU A 115 22.62 -14.08 2.79
CA GLU A 115 22.40 -14.86 1.58
C GLU A 115 21.48 -14.13 0.58
N ALA A 116 20.37 -13.57 1.07
CA ALA A 116 19.41 -12.82 0.24
C ALA A 116 20.07 -11.58 -0.41
N LEU A 117 20.82 -10.83 0.38
CA LEU A 117 21.57 -9.66 -0.11
C LEU A 117 22.68 -10.04 -1.09
N ALA A 118 23.44 -11.10 -0.79
CA ALA A 118 24.51 -11.60 -1.65
C ALA A 118 23.96 -12.09 -3.00
N ASN A 119 22.80 -12.73 -3.01
CA ASN A 119 22.15 -13.15 -4.26
C ASN A 119 21.72 -11.94 -5.11
N LYS A 120 21.26 -10.85 -4.48
CA LYS A 120 20.99 -9.59 -5.19
C LYS A 120 22.26 -8.96 -5.72
N ALA A 121 23.36 -8.98 -4.96
CA ALA A 121 24.64 -8.42 -5.37
C ALA A 121 25.18 -9.08 -6.64
N LYS A 122 25.03 -10.41 -6.80
CA LYS A 122 25.45 -11.15 -8.01
C LYS A 122 24.83 -10.64 -9.31
N VAL A 123 23.63 -10.05 -9.24
CA VAL A 123 22.85 -9.60 -10.41
C VAL A 123 22.78 -8.07 -10.51
N THR A 124 23.32 -7.36 -9.53
CA THR A 124 23.37 -5.90 -9.50
C THR A 124 24.71 -5.42 -10.07
N PRO A 125 24.74 -4.47 -11.01
CA PRO A 125 26.01 -3.93 -11.50
C PRO A 125 26.88 -3.36 -10.36
N PRO A 126 28.20 -3.52 -10.40
CA PRO A 126 29.10 -3.03 -9.35
C PRO A 126 28.88 -1.55 -9.01
N GLY A 127 28.95 -1.21 -7.74
CA GLY A 127 28.71 0.15 -7.24
C GLY A 127 27.26 0.62 -7.21
N GLN A 128 26.33 -0.13 -7.79
CA GLN A 128 24.91 0.22 -7.69
C GLN A 128 24.36 -0.15 -6.29
N PRO A 129 23.42 0.66 -5.76
CA PRO A 129 22.88 0.44 -4.43
C PRO A 129 22.00 -0.81 -4.35
N ILE A 130 22.05 -1.47 -3.20
CA ILE A 130 21.15 -2.56 -2.83
C ILE A 130 20.37 -2.12 -1.58
N VAL A 131 19.05 -2.17 -1.67
CA VAL A 131 18.18 -1.89 -0.52
C VAL A 131 17.38 -3.15 -0.21
N GLY A 132 17.36 -3.55 1.06
CA GLY A 132 16.48 -4.59 1.58
C GLY A 132 15.42 -3.98 2.50
N ASP A 133 14.21 -4.51 2.45
CA ASP A 133 13.11 -4.05 3.31
C ASP A 133 12.61 -5.17 4.23
N ASN A 134 12.15 -4.76 5.41
CA ASN A 134 11.38 -5.56 6.35
C ASN A 134 12.18 -6.65 7.09
N TYR A 135 13.47 -6.46 7.34
CA TYR A 135 14.10 -7.34 8.32
C TYR A 135 13.52 -7.09 9.72
N ASP A 136 13.46 -8.13 10.52
CA ASP A 136 12.96 -8.08 11.90
C ASP A 136 13.95 -8.82 12.79
N ASP A 137 14.68 -8.08 13.63
CA ASP A 137 15.69 -8.65 14.53
C ASP A 137 15.08 -9.64 15.52
N THR A 138 13.82 -9.42 15.92
CA THR A 138 13.12 -10.33 16.85
C THR A 138 12.76 -11.69 16.23
N GLN A 139 12.74 -11.76 14.89
CA GLN A 139 12.48 -12.98 14.13
C GLN A 139 13.75 -13.68 13.64
N LEU A 140 14.91 -13.07 13.83
CA LEU A 140 16.19 -13.72 13.57
C LEU A 140 16.54 -14.67 14.72
N LEU A 141 17.17 -15.80 14.41
CA LEU A 141 17.62 -16.77 15.41
C LEU A 141 18.58 -16.14 16.44
N GLU A 142 19.39 -15.18 15.99
CA GLU A 142 20.37 -14.47 16.80
C GLU A 142 19.73 -13.40 17.68
N GLN A 143 18.51 -12.93 17.38
CA GLN A 143 17.77 -11.87 18.08
C GLN A 143 18.58 -10.58 18.28
N VAL A 144 19.34 -10.19 17.24
CA VAL A 144 20.14 -8.97 17.22
C VAL A 144 20.02 -8.28 15.87
N HIS A 145 20.18 -6.96 15.85
CA HIS A 145 20.31 -6.23 14.60
C HIS A 145 21.58 -6.65 13.84
N PRO A 146 21.53 -6.71 12.49
CA PRO A 146 22.75 -6.83 11.70
C PRO A 146 23.67 -5.62 11.93
N THR A 147 24.96 -5.80 11.70
CA THR A 147 25.96 -4.74 11.72
C THR A 147 26.46 -4.47 10.31
N ARG A 148 27.20 -3.34 10.11
CA ARG A 148 27.91 -3.08 8.87
C ARG A 148 28.76 -4.26 8.41
N TYR A 149 29.41 -4.94 9.35
CA TYR A 149 30.28 -6.09 9.07
C TYR A 149 29.52 -7.33 8.63
N ASP A 150 28.28 -7.51 9.09
CA ASP A 150 27.41 -8.59 8.61
C ASP A 150 26.97 -8.33 7.18
N LEU A 151 26.58 -7.09 6.87
CA LEU A 151 26.20 -6.71 5.51
C LEU A 151 27.38 -6.72 4.54
N ASP A 152 28.61 -6.42 5.01
CA ASP A 152 29.84 -6.51 4.21
C ASP A 152 30.10 -7.94 3.72
N LYS A 153 29.65 -8.98 4.48
CA LYS A 153 29.73 -10.39 4.01
C LYS A 153 28.91 -10.65 2.75
N ALA A 154 27.85 -9.87 2.53
CA ALA A 154 27.06 -9.96 1.32
C ALA A 154 27.75 -9.26 0.13
N SER A 155 28.29 -8.08 0.34
CA SER A 155 29.11 -7.36 -0.64
C SER A 155 29.81 -6.16 -0.01
N THR A 156 31.08 -5.95 -0.38
CA THR A 156 31.85 -4.73 -0.11
C THR A 156 31.88 -3.77 -1.30
N GLU A 157 31.41 -4.21 -2.48
CA GLU A 157 31.40 -3.41 -3.70
C GLU A 157 30.13 -2.58 -3.88
N HIS A 158 29.03 -2.99 -3.23
CA HIS A 158 27.74 -2.33 -3.31
C HIS A 158 27.43 -1.58 -2.02
N PRO A 159 27.01 -0.31 -2.06
CA PRO A 159 26.35 0.32 -0.91
C PRO A 159 25.07 -0.45 -0.59
N ILE A 160 24.96 -0.97 0.64
CA ILE A 160 23.82 -1.76 1.09
C ILE A 160 23.13 -1.02 2.25
N LEU A 161 21.81 -0.92 2.19
CA LEU A 161 20.95 -0.45 3.27
C LEU A 161 19.83 -1.45 3.49
N VAL A 162 19.64 -1.93 4.71
CA VAL A 162 18.48 -2.74 5.08
C VAL A 162 17.59 -1.97 6.04
N ARG A 163 16.29 -1.99 5.81
CA ARG A 163 15.30 -1.29 6.61
C ARG A 163 14.56 -2.27 7.51
N HIS A 164 14.44 -1.90 8.76
CA HIS A 164 13.68 -2.66 9.72
C HIS A 164 12.19 -2.54 9.45
N ILE A 165 11.43 -3.58 9.79
CA ILE A 165 9.98 -3.66 9.59
C ILE A 165 9.20 -2.54 10.29
N SER A 166 9.70 -2.02 11.40
CA SER A 166 9.08 -0.88 12.10
C SER A 166 9.11 0.44 11.32
N GLY A 167 10.01 0.55 10.32
CA GLY A 167 10.24 1.82 9.63
C GLY A 167 11.09 2.84 10.41
N HIS A 168 11.47 2.54 11.66
CA HIS A 168 12.21 3.44 12.55
C HIS A 168 13.71 3.14 12.65
N MET A 169 14.19 2.13 11.94
CA MET A 169 15.60 1.71 12.00
C MET A 169 16.07 1.27 10.61
N SER A 170 17.35 1.46 10.37
CA SER A 170 18.03 0.89 9.21
C SER A 170 19.47 0.53 9.55
N VAL A 171 20.05 -0.35 8.72
CA VAL A 171 21.46 -0.71 8.87
C VAL A 171 22.17 -0.54 7.52
N ALA A 172 23.27 0.19 7.54
CA ALA A 172 24.12 0.45 6.40
C ALA A 172 25.40 -0.38 6.46
N ASN A 173 25.86 -0.91 5.32
CA ASN A 173 27.18 -1.54 5.26
C ASN A 173 28.32 -0.51 5.18
N SER A 174 29.57 -1.00 5.18
CA SER A 174 30.74 -0.12 5.13
C SER A 174 30.75 0.74 3.87
N ALA A 175 30.46 0.17 2.72
CA ALA A 175 30.43 0.92 1.45
C ALA A 175 29.35 2.03 1.45
N ALA A 176 28.21 1.83 2.10
CA ALA A 176 27.19 2.87 2.22
C ALA A 176 27.61 3.97 3.21
N LEU A 177 28.20 3.63 4.34
CA LEU A 177 28.72 4.64 5.29
C LEU A 177 29.83 5.48 4.66
N ASP A 178 30.76 4.86 3.95
CA ASP A 178 31.87 5.54 3.27
C ASP A 178 31.33 6.45 2.14
N LEU A 179 30.33 6.01 1.38
CA LEU A 179 29.70 6.80 0.32
C LEU A 179 29.13 8.14 0.83
N TYR A 180 28.61 8.14 2.05
CA TYR A 180 28.01 9.34 2.68
C TYR A 180 28.95 10.02 3.69
N GLY A 181 30.21 9.57 3.81
CA GLY A 181 31.21 10.19 4.68
C GLY A 181 30.90 10.06 6.18
N ILE A 182 30.30 8.95 6.58
CA ILE A 182 29.91 8.70 7.98
C ILE A 182 31.00 7.92 8.69
N ASP A 183 31.69 8.59 9.59
CA ASP A 183 32.81 8.08 10.37
C ASP A 183 32.59 8.23 11.90
N GLU A 184 33.62 7.95 12.67
CA GLU A 184 33.63 8.08 14.12
C GLU A 184 33.41 9.51 14.63
N ASN A 185 33.66 10.54 13.81
CA ASN A 185 33.48 11.95 14.18
C ASN A 185 32.03 12.42 14.08
N ASN A 186 31.17 11.69 13.35
CA ASN A 186 29.75 12.03 13.24
C ASN A 186 29.07 11.86 14.60
N GLN A 187 28.38 12.90 15.06
CA GLN A 187 27.73 12.97 16.38
C GLN A 187 26.19 12.97 16.30
N THR A 188 25.63 12.59 15.16
CA THR A 188 24.17 12.55 14.99
C THR A 188 23.56 11.57 15.99
N GLU A 189 22.54 12.02 16.73
CA GLU A 189 21.78 11.19 17.65
C GLU A 189 21.15 10.03 16.88
N GLY A 190 21.19 8.83 17.46
CA GLY A 190 20.69 7.62 16.81
C GLY A 190 21.73 6.91 15.91
N LEU A 191 22.90 7.49 15.63
CA LEU A 191 24.02 6.77 15.02
C LEU A 191 24.68 5.87 16.06
N VAL A 192 24.41 4.57 15.97
CA VAL A 192 24.94 3.61 16.96
C VAL A 192 26.42 3.33 16.68
N LYS A 193 27.24 3.48 17.72
CA LYS A 193 28.68 3.23 17.68
C LYS A 193 29.06 2.05 18.58
N ASP A 194 30.12 1.37 18.20
CA ASP A 194 30.73 0.33 19.04
C ASP A 194 31.54 0.91 20.19
N LYS A 195 32.17 0.03 21.00
CA LYS A 195 33.00 0.41 22.14
C LYS A 195 34.23 1.25 21.75
N ASP A 196 34.66 1.17 20.50
CA ASP A 196 35.82 1.90 19.98
C ASP A 196 35.41 3.21 19.31
N GLY A 197 34.11 3.57 19.38
CA GLY A 197 33.53 4.79 18.80
C GLY A 197 33.22 4.71 17.31
N LYS A 198 33.35 3.55 16.68
CA LYS A 198 33.10 3.36 15.26
C LYS A 198 31.61 3.10 14.97
N PRO A 199 31.03 3.71 13.94
CA PRO A 199 29.65 3.40 13.53
C PRO A 199 29.45 1.91 13.26
N THR A 200 28.45 1.31 13.91
CA THR A 200 28.09 -0.11 13.71
C THR A 200 27.32 -0.34 12.41
N GLY A 201 26.83 0.72 11.79
CA GLY A 201 25.91 0.69 10.66
C GLY A 201 24.45 0.86 11.07
N LEU A 202 24.09 0.61 12.34
CA LEU A 202 22.73 0.77 12.83
C LEU A 202 22.39 2.26 13.02
N LEU A 203 21.28 2.67 12.42
CA LEU A 203 20.76 4.03 12.38
C LEU A 203 19.34 4.01 12.97
N LEU A 204 19.15 4.73 14.07
CA LEU A 204 17.90 4.79 14.81
C LEU A 204 17.22 6.15 14.57
N GLU A 205 15.94 6.10 14.24
CA GLU A 205 15.07 7.25 14.03
C GLU A 205 15.45 8.14 12.84
N GLY A 206 14.61 9.15 12.58
CA GLY A 206 14.64 9.93 11.35
C GLY A 206 15.97 10.61 11.03
N ASP A 207 16.60 11.25 12.03
CA ASP A 207 17.82 12.03 11.80
C ASP A 207 19.02 11.13 11.46
N ALA A 208 19.18 10.02 12.17
CA ALA A 208 20.23 9.06 11.87
C ALA A 208 19.97 8.33 10.53
N MET A 209 18.72 7.90 10.26
CA MET A 209 18.36 7.27 9.01
C MET A 209 18.56 8.20 7.80
N ALA A 210 18.38 9.52 7.99
CA ALA A 210 18.60 10.52 6.95
C ALA A 210 20.09 10.69 6.58
N LEU A 211 21.02 10.21 7.39
CA LEU A 211 22.47 10.22 7.06
C LEU A 211 22.79 9.34 5.84
N VAL A 212 22.01 8.27 5.62
CA VAL A 212 22.21 7.32 4.51
C VAL A 212 20.95 7.26 3.64
N PRO A 213 20.68 8.29 2.82
CA PRO A 213 19.47 8.36 1.98
C PRO A 213 19.58 7.47 0.73
N LEU A 214 20.06 6.24 0.90
CA LEU A 214 20.29 5.29 -0.16
C LEU A 214 18.95 4.86 -0.78
N LYS A 215 18.86 4.97 -2.10
CA LYS A 215 17.64 4.61 -2.87
C LYS A 215 18.02 3.77 -4.07
N VAL A 216 17.14 2.81 -4.40
CA VAL A 216 17.22 2.09 -5.68
C VAL A 216 16.61 2.97 -6.79
N LYS A 217 17.12 2.81 -8.00
CA LYS A 217 16.50 3.43 -9.16
C LYS A 217 15.19 2.69 -9.47
N SER A 218 14.07 3.37 -9.35
CA SER A 218 12.75 2.79 -9.55
C SER A 218 11.92 3.59 -10.57
N ASN A 219 10.84 2.98 -11.05
CA ASN A 219 9.87 3.63 -11.93
C ASN A 219 8.54 3.79 -11.17
N PRO A 220 8.15 5.02 -10.80
CA PRO A 220 6.96 5.25 -10.00
C PRO A 220 5.66 4.67 -10.59
N LEU A 221 5.50 4.72 -11.93
CA LEU A 221 4.32 4.14 -12.58
C LEU A 221 4.30 2.61 -12.50
N GLN A 222 5.47 1.97 -12.58
CA GLN A 222 5.57 0.53 -12.37
C GLN A 222 5.31 0.15 -10.92
N ASN A 223 5.77 0.98 -9.97
CA ASN A 223 5.50 0.78 -8.54
C ASN A 223 4.00 0.76 -8.27
N VAL A 224 3.26 1.75 -8.80
CA VAL A 224 1.80 1.79 -8.67
C VAL A 224 1.14 0.56 -9.31
N SER A 225 1.55 0.21 -10.54
CA SER A 225 0.99 -0.97 -11.23
C SER A 225 1.24 -2.27 -10.47
N ARG A 226 2.43 -2.42 -9.88
CA ARG A 226 2.77 -3.64 -9.14
C ARG A 226 2.05 -3.70 -7.79
N ALA A 227 1.99 -2.57 -7.08
CA ALA A 227 1.22 -2.49 -5.84
C ALA A 227 -0.26 -2.82 -6.07
N ASP A 228 -0.87 -2.29 -7.13
CA ASP A 228 -2.24 -2.63 -7.54
C ASP A 228 -2.43 -4.14 -7.72
N GLN A 229 -1.50 -4.82 -8.37
CA GLN A 229 -1.55 -6.27 -8.55
C GLN A 229 -1.42 -7.04 -7.22
N VAL A 230 -0.53 -6.59 -6.34
CA VAL A 230 -0.31 -7.21 -5.02
C VAL A 230 -1.58 -7.09 -4.17
N TYR A 231 -2.15 -5.89 -4.09
CA TYR A 231 -3.38 -5.64 -3.34
C TYR A 231 -4.56 -6.44 -3.92
N ALA A 232 -4.75 -6.40 -5.23
CA ALA A 232 -5.81 -7.15 -5.90
C ALA A 232 -5.68 -8.67 -5.70
N ALA A 233 -4.46 -9.20 -5.72
CA ALA A 233 -4.21 -10.62 -5.46
C ALA A 233 -4.59 -11.04 -4.03
N ALA A 234 -4.48 -10.13 -3.07
CA ALA A 234 -4.92 -10.32 -1.69
C ALA A 234 -6.43 -10.09 -1.49
N GLY A 235 -7.18 -9.74 -2.55
CA GLY A 235 -8.62 -9.45 -2.48
C GLY A 235 -8.95 -8.03 -1.99
N VAL A 236 -7.96 -7.17 -1.86
CA VAL A 236 -8.17 -5.75 -1.52
C VAL A 236 -8.68 -5.01 -2.75
N THR A 237 -9.81 -4.34 -2.61
CA THR A 237 -10.44 -3.54 -3.69
C THR A 237 -10.41 -2.04 -3.41
N THR A 238 -10.12 -1.67 -2.17
CA THR A 238 -9.89 -0.28 -1.75
C THR A 238 -8.64 -0.24 -0.89
N GLY A 239 -7.60 0.41 -1.37
CA GLY A 239 -6.33 0.57 -0.67
C GLY A 239 -6.20 1.96 -0.05
N ASP A 240 -5.31 2.08 0.93
CA ASP A 240 -4.94 3.31 1.59
C ASP A 240 -3.47 3.65 1.30
N SER A 241 -3.18 4.92 1.04
CA SER A 241 -1.82 5.37 0.79
C SER A 241 -1.06 5.70 2.08
N GLY A 242 -1.75 5.75 3.22
CA GLY A 242 -1.17 6.30 4.44
C GLY A 242 -0.69 7.74 4.24
N THR A 243 0.24 8.17 5.06
CA THR A 243 0.83 9.53 4.99
C THR A 243 2.14 9.57 4.19
N THR A 244 2.49 8.50 3.48
CA THR A 244 3.81 8.34 2.86
C THR A 244 3.98 9.03 1.51
N PRO A 245 2.98 9.05 0.60
CA PRO A 245 3.12 9.74 -0.67
C PRO A 245 3.08 11.25 -0.48
N LEU A 246 3.99 11.92 -1.18
CA LEU A 246 4.02 13.37 -1.23
C LEU A 246 3.00 13.88 -2.25
N VAL A 247 2.56 15.13 -2.07
CA VAL A 247 1.67 15.81 -3.02
C VAL A 247 2.19 15.74 -4.46
N GLN A 248 3.50 15.80 -4.64
CA GLN A 248 4.16 15.70 -5.95
C GLN A 248 4.00 14.32 -6.63
N ASP A 249 3.59 13.28 -5.90
CA ASP A 249 3.40 11.94 -6.45
C ASP A 249 2.03 11.75 -7.12
N VAL A 250 1.11 12.67 -6.86
CA VAL A 250 -0.25 12.60 -7.40
C VAL A 250 -0.32 12.45 -8.92
N PRO A 251 0.49 13.16 -9.73
CA PRO A 251 0.50 12.97 -11.19
C PRO A 251 0.81 11.53 -11.61
N VAL A 252 1.54 10.77 -10.79
CA VAL A 252 1.81 9.35 -11.06
C VAL A 252 0.54 8.52 -10.93
N PHE A 253 -0.26 8.77 -9.88
CA PHE A 253 -1.54 8.09 -9.69
C PHE A 253 -2.54 8.43 -10.78
N GLN A 254 -2.66 9.69 -11.16
CA GLN A 254 -3.49 10.13 -12.28
C GLN A 254 -3.07 9.44 -13.59
N LYS A 255 -1.76 9.38 -13.86
CA LYS A 255 -1.25 8.69 -15.04
C LYS A 255 -1.50 7.19 -14.99
N ALA A 256 -1.40 6.57 -13.81
CA ALA A 256 -1.71 5.15 -13.63
C ALA A 256 -3.20 4.87 -13.92
N LEU A 257 -4.09 5.71 -13.43
CA LEU A 257 -5.52 5.63 -13.66
C LEU A 257 -5.87 5.77 -15.15
N LEU A 258 -5.35 6.80 -15.80
CA LEU A 258 -5.57 7.05 -17.24
C LEU A 258 -5.03 5.92 -18.13
N LYS A 259 -3.99 5.21 -17.68
CA LYS A 259 -3.40 4.07 -18.40
C LYS A 259 -3.97 2.71 -18.00
N ASN A 260 -5.05 2.67 -17.23
CA ASN A 260 -5.62 1.44 -16.68
C ASN A 260 -4.59 0.59 -15.89
N ARG A 261 -3.73 1.24 -15.13
CA ARG A 261 -2.69 0.62 -14.29
C ARG A 261 -3.04 0.63 -12.80
N LEU A 262 -4.19 1.22 -12.45
CA LEU A 262 -4.77 1.23 -11.12
C LEU A 262 -6.20 0.70 -11.25
N ASN A 263 -6.46 -0.50 -10.71
CA ASN A 263 -7.73 -1.21 -10.79
C ASN A 263 -8.48 -1.20 -9.47
N ILE A 264 -7.76 -1.10 -8.34
CA ILE A 264 -8.35 -0.90 -7.03
C ILE A 264 -8.71 0.58 -6.84
N ARG A 265 -9.60 0.86 -5.89
CA ARG A 265 -9.81 2.23 -5.39
C ARG A 265 -8.66 2.59 -4.48
N LEU A 266 -8.33 3.87 -4.43
CA LEU A 266 -7.27 4.36 -3.56
C LEU A 266 -7.79 5.54 -2.75
N ALA A 267 -7.79 5.40 -1.42
CA ALA A 267 -7.86 6.51 -0.49
C ALA A 267 -6.45 7.12 -0.41
N TYR A 268 -6.33 8.38 -0.83
CA TYR A 268 -5.06 9.06 -0.90
C TYR A 268 -4.92 10.10 0.19
N HIS A 269 -3.94 9.90 1.07
CA HIS A 269 -3.59 10.80 2.16
C HIS A 269 -2.24 11.48 1.85
N PRO A 270 -2.22 12.63 1.17
CA PRO A 270 -0.98 13.34 0.89
C PRO A 270 -0.36 13.84 2.19
N MET A 271 0.91 13.54 2.41
CA MET A 271 1.65 14.08 3.56
C MET A 271 1.82 15.59 3.38
N GLY A 272 1.29 16.35 4.34
CA GLY A 272 1.55 17.78 4.48
C GLY A 272 2.84 18.01 5.27
N TYR A 273 3.80 18.71 4.69
CA TYR A 273 4.95 19.20 5.45
C TYR A 273 4.57 20.37 6.33
N TYR A 274 5.18 20.45 7.51
CA TYR A 274 5.19 21.66 8.32
C TYR A 274 5.63 22.85 7.44
N GLY A 275 4.77 23.86 7.29
CA GLY A 275 5.05 25.01 6.43
C GLY A 275 4.64 24.85 4.97
N ALA A 276 3.88 23.82 4.61
CA ALA A 276 3.22 23.77 3.32
C ALA A 276 2.42 25.05 3.11
N SER A 277 2.81 25.78 2.08
CA SER A 277 2.27 27.09 1.77
C SER A 277 0.80 26.99 1.34
N VAL A 278 0.13 28.14 1.32
CA VAL A 278 -1.23 28.31 0.77
C VAL A 278 -1.41 27.68 -0.62
N ASP A 279 -0.33 27.50 -1.37
CA ASP A 279 -0.31 26.80 -2.66
C ASP A 279 -0.68 25.32 -2.58
N MET A 280 -0.44 24.63 -1.46
CA MET A 280 -0.85 23.25 -1.32
C MET A 280 -2.37 23.12 -1.25
N PHE A 281 -3.05 24.01 -0.53
CA PHE A 281 -4.50 24.05 -0.50
C PHE A 281 -5.09 24.44 -1.86
N GLY A 282 -4.49 25.41 -2.52
CA GLY A 282 -4.87 25.79 -3.89
C GLY A 282 -4.63 24.67 -4.89
N TRP A 283 -3.59 23.87 -4.71
CA TRP A 283 -3.33 22.71 -5.52
C TRP A 283 -4.34 21.58 -5.24
N MET A 284 -4.65 21.28 -3.99
CA MET A 284 -5.68 20.29 -3.62
C MET A 284 -7.04 20.67 -4.18
N ASN A 285 -7.42 21.94 -4.13
CA ASN A 285 -8.64 22.43 -4.78
C ASN A 285 -8.64 22.19 -6.29
N ARG A 286 -7.52 22.46 -6.98
CA ARG A 286 -7.40 22.23 -8.43
C ARG A 286 -7.37 20.75 -8.77
N ALA A 287 -6.75 19.95 -7.95
CA ALA A 287 -6.65 18.54 -8.16
C ALA A 287 -7.98 17.82 -7.84
N ALA A 288 -8.67 18.24 -6.80
CA ALA A 288 -10.01 17.76 -6.49
C ALA A 288 -11.00 18.00 -7.64
N LEU A 289 -10.88 19.13 -8.34
CA LEU A 289 -11.70 19.43 -9.52
C LEU A 289 -11.56 18.44 -10.69
N GLY A 290 -10.54 17.60 -10.68
CA GLY A 290 -10.37 16.54 -11.68
C GLY A 290 -10.65 15.13 -11.17
N TRP A 291 -11.05 14.99 -9.90
CA TRP A 291 -11.05 13.69 -9.22
C TRP A 291 -12.39 13.28 -8.64
N THR A 292 -13.33 14.20 -8.54
CA THR A 292 -14.71 13.87 -8.19
C THR A 292 -15.48 13.48 -9.44
N ASP A 293 -16.23 12.39 -9.36
CA ASP A 293 -17.06 11.89 -10.47
C ASP A 293 -18.11 12.91 -10.94
N ASP A 294 -18.43 13.92 -10.13
CA ASP A 294 -19.41 14.97 -10.38
C ASP A 294 -18.81 16.37 -10.56
N GLY A 295 -17.48 16.50 -10.42
CA GLY A 295 -16.80 17.80 -10.57
C GLY A 295 -17.09 18.80 -9.45
N THR A 296 -17.72 18.37 -8.35
CA THR A 296 -17.93 19.25 -7.19
C THR A 296 -16.67 19.35 -6.36
N PRO A 297 -16.30 20.54 -5.86
CA PRO A 297 -15.21 20.68 -4.91
C PRO A 297 -15.56 19.90 -3.63
N ASP A 298 -14.60 19.15 -3.12
CA ASP A 298 -14.72 18.57 -1.80
C ASP A 298 -15.02 19.69 -0.77
N ARG A 299 -15.95 19.46 0.15
CA ARG A 299 -16.32 20.45 1.18
C ARG A 299 -15.16 20.87 2.08
N TYR A 300 -14.07 20.09 2.11
CA TYR A 300 -12.83 20.45 2.80
C TYR A 300 -11.96 21.45 2.01
N THR A 301 -12.33 21.74 0.79
CA THR A 301 -11.62 22.66 -0.11
C THR A 301 -12.36 23.96 -0.34
N ASP A 302 -13.45 24.23 0.38
CA ASP A 302 -14.29 25.42 0.25
C ASP A 302 -13.64 26.73 0.76
N GLY A 303 -12.38 26.66 1.17
CA GLY A 303 -11.67 27.82 1.71
C GLY A 303 -12.00 28.12 3.17
N SER A 304 -12.87 27.37 3.81
CA SER A 304 -13.00 27.44 5.26
C SER A 304 -11.76 26.82 5.88
N ASN A 305 -10.90 27.65 6.43
CA ASN A 305 -9.63 27.29 7.08
C ASN A 305 -9.78 26.42 8.35
N ALA A 306 -10.89 25.73 8.51
CA ALA A 306 -11.14 24.85 9.60
C ALA A 306 -10.59 23.44 9.25
N LEU A 307 -9.30 23.24 9.50
CA LEU A 307 -8.84 21.89 9.74
C LEU A 307 -9.65 21.34 10.92
N PRO A 308 -10.26 20.16 10.79
CA PRO A 308 -10.91 19.52 11.94
C PRO A 308 -9.89 19.49 13.08
N GLY A 309 -10.29 19.91 14.27
CA GLY A 309 -9.40 20.15 15.41
C GLY A 309 -8.74 18.91 16.00
N GLY A 310 -7.99 18.19 15.19
CA GLY A 310 -7.06 17.16 15.61
C GLY A 310 -5.64 17.74 15.58
N SER A 311 -4.86 17.44 16.57
CA SER A 311 -3.48 17.88 16.71
C SER A 311 -2.52 17.29 15.65
N ASP A 312 -3.00 16.45 14.76
CA ASP A 312 -2.20 15.83 13.70
C ASP A 312 -2.45 16.53 12.37
N ILE A 313 -1.70 17.61 12.14
CA ILE A 313 -1.70 18.37 10.90
C ILE A 313 -0.88 17.71 9.78
N THR A 314 -0.38 16.51 9.99
CA THR A 314 0.42 15.77 9.01
C THR A 314 -0.43 15.00 8.01
N SER A 315 -1.70 14.74 8.32
CA SER A 315 -2.63 14.06 7.42
C SER A 315 -3.66 15.05 6.85
N LEU A 316 -3.72 15.13 5.54
CA LEU A 316 -4.73 15.90 4.82
C LEU A 316 -5.96 15.03 4.54
N PRO A 317 -7.13 15.65 4.24
CA PRO A 317 -8.35 14.91 3.94
C PRO A 317 -8.15 13.84 2.87
N VAL A 318 -8.86 12.73 3.03
CA VAL A 318 -8.83 11.61 2.10
C VAL A 318 -9.38 12.04 0.75
N VAL A 319 -8.60 11.81 -0.29
CA VAL A 319 -9.06 11.92 -1.68
C VAL A 319 -9.19 10.53 -2.25
N MET A 320 -10.41 10.14 -2.64
CA MET A 320 -10.65 8.84 -3.25
C MET A 320 -10.50 8.94 -4.77
N TYR A 321 -9.71 8.04 -5.33
CA TYR A 321 -9.65 7.84 -6.78
C TYR A 321 -10.60 6.70 -7.15
N SER A 322 -11.54 6.97 -8.02
CA SER A 322 -12.31 5.93 -8.70
C SER A 322 -12.10 6.03 -10.20
N LYS A 323 -12.20 4.89 -10.87
CA LYS A 323 -12.18 4.86 -12.32
C LYS A 323 -13.47 5.50 -12.84
N PRO A 324 -13.43 6.46 -13.78
CA PRO A 324 -14.64 7.00 -14.40
C PRO A 324 -15.55 5.88 -14.90
N GLY A 325 -16.85 5.92 -14.53
CA GLY A 325 -17.83 4.92 -14.91
C GLY A 325 -17.91 3.68 -14.01
N GLN A 326 -17.14 3.56 -12.96
CA GLN A 326 -17.30 2.48 -11.97
C GLN A 326 -18.35 2.77 -10.89
N GLY A 327 -19.05 3.88 -11.00
CA GLY A 327 -20.35 4.11 -10.35
C GLY A 327 -20.40 3.95 -8.86
N ILE A 328 -19.33 4.37 -8.14
CA ILE A 328 -19.39 4.47 -6.68
C ILE A 328 -19.70 5.92 -6.38
N PRO A 329 -20.89 6.17 -5.79
CA PRO A 329 -21.10 7.46 -5.18
C PRO A 329 -19.98 7.65 -4.14
N TYR A 330 -19.31 8.74 -4.24
CA TYR A 330 -18.45 9.23 -3.21
C TYR A 330 -19.35 9.53 -1.99
N GLU A 331 -19.57 8.55 -1.13
CA GLU A 331 -20.09 8.83 0.19
C GLU A 331 -18.91 9.32 1.01
N GLN A 332 -18.90 10.60 1.26
CA GLN A 332 -18.01 11.20 2.23
C GLN A 332 -18.12 10.41 3.53
N ILE A 333 -17.00 9.84 3.97
CA ILE A 333 -16.88 9.38 5.36
C ILE A 333 -16.96 10.65 6.19
N ASP A 334 -18.10 10.87 6.84
CA ASP A 334 -18.28 11.96 7.81
C ASP A 334 -17.37 11.64 9.00
N PRO A 335 -16.37 12.47 9.33
CA PRO A 335 -15.47 12.21 10.44
C PRO A 335 -16.08 12.57 11.81
N SER A 336 -17.40 12.77 11.94
CA SER A 336 -18.06 13.02 13.21
C SER A 336 -18.23 11.78 14.09
#